data_a5fc7922c3fe31d4b27e3537df59c432
#
_entry.id   a5fc7922c3fe31d4b27e3537df59c432
#
_cell.length_a   1.000
_cell.length_b   1.000
_cell.length_c   1.000
_cell.angle_alpha   90.00
_cell.angle_beta   90.00
_cell.angle_gamma   90.00
#
_symmetry.space_group_name_H-M   'P 1'
#
loop_
_entity.id
_entity.type
_entity.pdbx_description
1 polymer ?
#
loop_
_entity_poly.entity_id
_entity_poly.type
_entity_poly.pdbx_seq_one_letter_code
_entity_poly.pdbx_strand_id
1 'polypeptide(L)'
;AEMLYSFEEALRIINEYKEPNGPRIDYEIKAGRGFGCTEAPRGSLYHRYDVAADGTVLSAKIVPPTAQNQKRMEDDLRAMAPSVMKLPYEKAVWRFEQAVRNYDPCISCATHFLRLEVEHS
;
A
#
# COMPACT_ATOMS: atom_id res chain seq x y z
N ALA A 1 -15.61 18.21 -1.30
CA ALA A 1 -15.27 18.39 -2.73
C ALA A 1 -14.92 17.05 -3.37
N GLU A 2 -13.91 16.30 -2.87
CA GLU A 2 -13.41 15.06 -3.47
C GLU A 2 -14.45 13.95 -3.56
N MET A 3 -15.27 13.73 -2.53
CA MET A 3 -16.35 12.74 -2.57
C MET A 3 -17.39 13.05 -3.65
N LEU A 4 -17.79 14.31 -3.80
CA LEU A 4 -18.73 14.72 -4.84
C LEU A 4 -18.14 14.46 -6.24
N TYR A 5 -16.91 14.89 -6.45
CA TYR A 5 -16.19 14.62 -7.70
C TYR A 5 -16.13 13.12 -8.03
N SER A 6 -15.80 12.28 -7.02
CA SER A 6 -15.74 10.83 -7.21
C SER A 6 -17.08 10.22 -7.62
N PHE A 7 -18.19 10.70 -7.07
CA PHE A 7 -19.52 10.23 -7.47
C PHE A 7 -19.91 10.71 -8.87
N GLU A 8 -19.62 11.96 -9.22
CA GLU A 8 -19.87 12.51 -10.56
C GLU A 8 -19.07 11.76 -11.61
N GLU A 9 -17.78 11.47 -11.33
CA GLU A 9 -16.92 10.71 -12.22
C GLU A 9 -17.38 9.25 -12.36
N ALA A 10 -17.82 8.63 -11.28
CA ALA A 10 -18.39 7.28 -11.32
C ALA A 10 -19.64 7.23 -12.22
N LEU A 11 -20.55 8.21 -12.10
CA LEU A 11 -21.74 8.31 -12.95
C LEU A 11 -21.35 8.51 -14.42
N ARG A 12 -20.36 9.36 -14.71
CA ARG A 12 -19.84 9.56 -16.07
C ARG A 12 -19.34 8.27 -16.67
N ILE A 13 -18.49 7.53 -15.92
CA ILE A 13 -17.93 6.25 -16.36
C ILE A 13 -19.03 5.23 -16.62
N ILE A 14 -20.04 5.12 -15.72
CA ILE A 14 -21.16 4.19 -15.90
C ILE A 14 -21.95 4.51 -17.17
N ASN A 15 -22.21 5.78 -17.44
CA ASN A 15 -22.96 6.21 -18.63
C ASN A 15 -22.19 5.99 -19.94
N GLU A 16 -20.87 6.05 -19.90
CA GLU A 16 -20.00 5.84 -21.06
C GLU A 16 -19.52 4.39 -21.21
N TYR A 17 -19.85 3.52 -20.22
CA TYR A 17 -19.39 2.14 -20.19
C TYR A 17 -19.88 1.37 -21.42
N LYS A 18 -18.93 0.71 -22.07
CA LYS A 18 -19.20 -0.24 -23.15
C LYS A 18 -18.69 -1.61 -22.71
N GLU A 19 -19.57 -2.58 -22.79
CA GLU A 19 -19.19 -3.95 -22.47
C GLU A 19 -18.07 -4.42 -23.42
N PRO A 20 -16.95 -4.92 -22.90
CA PRO A 20 -15.87 -5.44 -23.73
C PRO A 20 -16.30 -6.71 -24.50
N ASN A 21 -15.70 -6.95 -25.65
CA ASN A 21 -16.04 -8.08 -26.52
C ASN A 21 -15.75 -9.47 -25.90
N GLY A 22 -15.13 -9.51 -24.72
CA GLY A 22 -14.85 -10.75 -24.00
C GLY A 22 -14.20 -10.50 -22.64
N PRO A 23 -14.15 -11.52 -21.81
CA PRO A 23 -13.67 -11.38 -20.43
C PRO A 23 -12.15 -11.22 -20.32
N ARG A 24 -11.42 -11.46 -21.40
CA ARG A 24 -9.96 -11.39 -21.45
C ARG A 24 -9.49 -11.14 -22.88
N ILE A 25 -8.25 -10.69 -23.00
CA ILE A 25 -7.50 -10.65 -24.25
C ILE A 25 -6.70 -11.95 -24.36
N ASP A 26 -6.74 -12.60 -25.52
CA ASP A 26 -5.88 -13.75 -25.79
C ASP A 26 -4.44 -13.27 -25.99
N TYR A 27 -3.49 -13.99 -25.41
CA TYR A 27 -2.07 -13.68 -25.49
C TYR A 27 -1.23 -14.95 -25.60
N GLU A 28 -0.08 -14.83 -26.25
CA GLU A 28 0.92 -15.90 -26.28
C GLU A 28 1.77 -15.89 -25.01
N ILE A 29 1.91 -17.05 -24.40
CA ILE A 29 2.81 -17.23 -23.26
C ILE A 29 4.24 -17.27 -23.78
N LYS A 30 5.11 -16.41 -23.21
CA LYS A 30 6.54 -16.36 -23.53
C LYS A 30 7.35 -16.35 -22.25
N ALA A 31 8.40 -17.17 -22.22
CA ALA A 31 9.37 -17.11 -21.14
C ALA A 31 10.04 -15.73 -21.09
N GLY A 32 10.21 -15.20 -19.90
CA GLY A 32 10.88 -13.91 -19.75
C GLY A 32 10.67 -13.26 -18.38
N ARG A 33 11.27 -12.10 -18.25
CA ARG A 33 11.10 -11.23 -17.09
C ARG A 33 10.31 -10.01 -17.48
N GLY A 34 9.17 -9.81 -16.82
CA GLY A 34 8.32 -8.64 -16.98
C GLY A 34 8.38 -7.72 -15.76
N PHE A 35 8.24 -6.43 -16.02
CA PHE A 35 8.15 -5.39 -15.01
C PHE A 35 6.89 -4.58 -15.24
N GLY A 36 6.25 -4.17 -14.16
CA GLY A 36 5.11 -3.28 -14.19
C GLY A 36 5.12 -2.35 -12.99
N CYS A 37 4.64 -1.14 -13.19
CA CYS A 37 4.38 -0.20 -12.13
C CYS A 37 3.05 0.47 -12.39
N THR A 38 2.18 0.48 -11.39
CA THR A 38 0.87 1.14 -11.45
C THR A 38 0.76 2.15 -10.35
N GLU A 39 -0.01 3.19 -10.58
CA GLU A 39 -0.41 4.11 -9.54
C GLU A 39 -1.42 3.42 -8.62
N ALA A 40 -1.22 3.56 -7.33
CA ALA A 40 -2.13 3.13 -6.28
C ALA A 40 -2.49 4.34 -5.41
N PRO A 41 -3.58 4.30 -4.59
CA PRO A 41 -4.02 5.46 -3.80
C PRO A 41 -2.93 6.07 -2.92
N ARG A 42 -1.92 5.27 -2.53
CA ARG A 42 -0.86 5.68 -1.59
C ARG A 42 0.53 5.78 -2.22
N GLY A 43 0.63 5.67 -3.54
CA GLY A 43 1.90 5.73 -4.29
C GLY A 43 2.02 4.64 -5.33
N SER A 44 3.24 4.33 -5.74
CA SER A 44 3.49 3.34 -6.80
C SER A 44 3.47 1.91 -6.27
N LEU A 45 2.78 1.05 -7.00
CA LEU A 45 2.79 -0.39 -6.80
C LEU A 45 3.66 -1.04 -7.88
N TYR A 46 4.80 -1.58 -7.49
CA TYR A 46 5.76 -2.21 -8.39
C TYR A 46 5.62 -3.72 -8.40
N HIS A 47 5.67 -4.30 -9.59
CA HIS A 47 5.66 -5.74 -9.84
C HIS A 47 6.82 -6.15 -10.72
N ARG A 48 7.40 -7.30 -10.44
CA ARG A 48 8.31 -8.03 -11.31
C ARG A 48 7.96 -9.50 -11.26
N TYR A 49 7.89 -10.13 -12.44
CA TYR A 49 7.67 -11.56 -12.56
C TYR A 49 8.71 -12.18 -13.51
N ASP A 50 9.22 -13.34 -13.14
CA ASP A 50 9.96 -14.23 -14.01
C ASP A 50 9.04 -15.40 -14.37
N VAL A 51 8.79 -15.61 -15.66
CA VAL A 51 7.81 -16.57 -16.18
C VAL A 51 8.51 -17.59 -17.09
N ALA A 52 8.20 -18.87 -16.92
CA ALA A 52 8.65 -19.95 -17.77
C ALA A 52 7.86 -20.02 -19.09
N ALA A 53 8.32 -20.84 -20.04
CA ALA A 53 7.70 -21.01 -21.35
C ALA A 53 6.26 -21.58 -21.29
N ASP A 54 5.94 -22.30 -20.22
CA ASP A 54 4.59 -22.87 -19.96
C ASP A 54 3.67 -21.91 -19.19
N GLY A 55 4.14 -20.69 -18.85
CA GLY A 55 3.41 -19.71 -18.07
C GLY A 55 3.58 -19.82 -16.54
N THR A 56 4.35 -20.78 -16.07
CA THR A 56 4.65 -20.91 -14.64
C THR A 56 5.43 -19.72 -14.12
N VAL A 57 5.00 -19.10 -13.02
CA VAL A 57 5.72 -18.02 -12.35
C VAL A 57 6.87 -18.61 -11.54
N LEU A 58 8.09 -18.34 -11.99
CA LEU A 58 9.33 -18.81 -11.34
C LEU A 58 9.73 -17.93 -10.16
N SER A 59 9.49 -16.63 -10.26
CA SER A 59 9.80 -15.64 -9.23
C SER A 59 8.86 -14.46 -9.34
N ALA A 60 8.48 -13.89 -8.20
CA ALA A 60 7.71 -12.66 -8.14
C ALA A 60 8.34 -11.70 -7.12
N LYS A 61 8.31 -10.40 -7.45
CA LYS A 61 8.62 -9.34 -6.49
C LYS A 61 7.56 -8.26 -6.59
N ILE A 62 6.87 -8.03 -5.49
CA ILE A 62 5.82 -7.02 -5.35
C ILE A 62 6.27 -6.04 -4.28
N VAL A 63 6.29 -4.75 -4.61
CA VAL A 63 6.67 -3.69 -3.67
C VAL A 63 5.52 -2.69 -3.58
N PRO A 64 4.66 -2.82 -2.56
CA PRO A 64 3.55 -1.89 -2.34
C PRO A 64 4.02 -0.56 -1.76
N PRO A 65 3.23 0.52 -1.87
CA PRO A 65 3.57 1.85 -1.36
C PRO A 65 3.92 1.87 0.12
N THR A 66 3.17 1.16 0.95
CA THR A 66 3.41 1.11 2.41
C THR A 66 4.79 0.51 2.74
N ALA A 67 5.23 -0.51 1.99
CA ALA A 67 6.56 -1.10 2.19
C ALA A 67 7.70 -0.11 1.84
N GLN A 68 7.46 0.80 0.89
CA GLN A 68 8.44 1.84 0.52
C GLN A 68 8.57 2.91 1.62
N ASN A 69 7.50 3.16 2.37
CA ASN A 69 7.46 4.15 3.44
C ASN A 69 7.94 3.61 4.80
N GLN A 70 8.10 2.30 4.95
CA GLN A 70 8.38 1.67 6.24
C GLN A 70 9.60 2.27 6.94
N LYS A 71 10.71 2.41 6.23
CA LYS A 71 11.93 2.98 6.80
C LYS A 71 11.73 4.41 7.31
N ARG A 72 10.97 5.22 6.56
CA ARG A 72 10.67 6.60 6.95
C ARG A 72 9.77 6.66 8.18
N MET A 73 8.75 5.80 8.25
CA MET A 73 7.91 5.66 9.44
C MET A 73 8.74 5.32 10.68
N GLU A 74 9.65 4.35 10.57
CA GLU A 74 10.54 3.98 11.68
C GLU A 74 11.41 5.16 12.14
N ASP A 75 11.98 5.93 11.20
CA ASP A 75 12.83 7.07 11.52
C ASP A 75 12.02 8.19 12.20
N ASP A 76 10.81 8.46 11.73
CA ASP A 76 9.93 9.47 12.34
C ASP A 76 9.46 9.04 13.74
N LEU A 77 9.09 7.76 13.93
CA LEU A 77 8.74 7.23 15.24
C LEU A 77 9.93 7.32 16.21
N ARG A 78 11.14 6.98 15.75
CA ARG A 78 12.37 7.09 16.54
C ARG A 78 12.66 8.54 16.92
N ALA A 79 12.48 9.48 16.00
CA ALA A 79 12.72 10.89 16.25
C ALA A 79 11.75 11.49 17.27
N MET A 80 10.47 11.07 17.27
CA MET A 80 9.45 11.57 18.19
C MET A 80 9.48 10.87 19.57
N ALA A 81 10.05 9.67 19.66
CA ALA A 81 10.04 8.84 20.87
C ALA A 81 10.50 9.59 22.14
N PRO A 82 11.61 10.36 22.16
CA PRO A 82 12.08 11.03 23.38
C PRO A 82 11.05 12.01 23.99
N SER A 83 10.18 12.58 23.17
CA SER A 83 9.13 13.50 23.62
C SER A 83 7.85 12.77 24.01
N VAL A 84 7.46 11.77 23.22
CA VAL A 84 6.21 11.01 23.39
C VAL A 84 6.28 10.10 24.62
N MET A 85 7.43 9.49 24.90
CA MET A 85 7.64 8.62 26.06
C MET A 85 7.53 9.33 27.42
N LYS A 86 7.50 10.67 27.43
CA LYS A 86 7.22 11.46 28.64
C LYS A 86 5.73 11.59 28.96
N LEU A 87 4.87 11.17 28.05
CA LEU A 87 3.41 11.22 28.19
C LEU A 87 2.90 9.96 28.95
N PRO A 88 1.70 10.03 29.57
CA PRO A 88 1.02 8.84 30.03
C PRO A 88 0.86 7.82 28.89
N TYR A 89 0.93 6.51 29.22
CA TYR A 89 0.96 5.41 28.27
C TYR A 89 -0.09 5.52 27.14
N GLU A 90 -1.37 5.75 27.50
CA GLU A 90 -2.44 5.85 26.51
C GLU A 90 -2.24 7.03 25.53
N LYS A 91 -1.73 8.16 26.04
CA LYS A 91 -1.41 9.32 25.18
C LYS A 91 -0.20 9.03 24.28
N ALA A 92 0.77 8.30 24.79
CA ALA A 92 1.93 7.89 23.99
C ALA A 92 1.51 6.94 22.85
N VAL A 93 0.71 5.90 23.15
CA VAL A 93 0.15 5.00 22.15
C VAL A 93 -0.62 5.79 21.09
N TRP A 94 -1.52 6.66 21.48
CA TRP A 94 -2.31 7.47 20.56
C TRP A 94 -1.44 8.37 19.65
N ARG A 95 -0.38 8.96 20.19
CA ARG A 95 0.55 9.78 19.40
C ARG A 95 1.34 8.96 18.39
N PHE A 96 1.81 7.78 18.75
CA PHE A 96 2.46 6.89 17.80
C PHE A 96 1.51 6.39 16.73
N GLU A 97 0.28 6.03 17.09
CA GLU A 97 -0.74 5.64 16.10
C GLU A 97 -1.05 6.76 15.12
N GLN A 98 -1.17 8.02 15.59
CA GLN A 98 -1.35 9.16 14.69
C GLN A 98 -0.19 9.31 13.71
N ALA A 99 1.05 9.17 14.18
CA ALA A 99 2.23 9.28 13.33
C ALA A 99 2.24 8.20 12.24
N VAL A 100 1.88 6.96 12.57
CA VAL A 100 1.75 5.88 11.59
C VAL A 100 0.60 6.17 10.60
N ARG A 101 -0.55 6.63 11.08
CA ARG A 101 -1.71 6.95 10.23
C ARG A 101 -1.47 8.09 9.25
N ASN A 102 -0.53 9.00 9.53
CA ASN A 102 -0.14 10.06 8.58
C ASN A 102 0.42 9.51 7.26
N TYR A 103 0.90 8.27 7.26
CA TYR A 103 1.36 7.57 6.06
C TYR A 103 0.25 6.82 5.32
N ASP A 104 -0.99 6.88 5.82
CA ASP A 104 -2.15 6.17 5.27
C ASP A 104 -1.84 4.68 4.99
N PRO A 105 -1.35 3.91 5.99
CA PRO A 105 -0.97 2.51 5.77
C PRO A 105 -2.19 1.67 5.44
N CYS A 106 -2.01 0.64 4.61
CA CYS A 106 -3.06 -0.31 4.30
C CYS A 106 -3.35 -1.22 5.51
N ILE A 107 -4.40 -0.88 6.28
CA ILE A 107 -4.76 -1.60 7.51
C ILE A 107 -5.15 -3.06 7.24
N SER A 108 -5.83 -3.33 6.13
CA SER A 108 -6.23 -4.70 5.75
C SER A 108 -5.07 -5.57 5.22
N CYS A 109 -3.92 -4.96 4.86
CA CYS A 109 -2.82 -5.70 4.24
C CYS A 109 -1.72 -6.11 5.21
N ALA A 110 -1.46 -5.34 6.27
CA ALA A 110 -0.26 -5.53 7.11
C ALA A 110 -0.32 -4.93 8.51
N THR A 111 -1.42 -4.35 8.95
CA THR A 111 -1.44 -3.64 10.23
C THR A 111 -2.29 -4.34 11.26
N HIS A 112 -1.70 -4.53 12.42
CA HIS A 112 -2.39 -4.78 13.68
C HIS A 112 -2.50 -3.46 14.46
N PHE A 113 -3.35 -3.41 15.48
CA PHE A 113 -3.33 -2.32 16.44
C PHE A 113 -1.94 -2.19 17.06
N LEU A 114 -1.50 -0.95 17.29
CA LEU A 114 -0.20 -0.69 17.91
C LEU A 114 -0.13 -1.34 19.28
N ARG A 115 0.86 -2.20 19.48
CA ARG A 115 1.24 -2.73 20.76
C ARG A 115 2.55 -2.08 21.19
N LEU A 116 2.47 -1.15 22.14
CA LEU A 116 3.64 -0.46 22.68
C LEU A 116 4.18 -1.25 23.89
N GLU A 117 5.41 -1.72 23.77
CA GLU A 117 6.16 -2.33 24.87
C GLU A 117 7.29 -1.38 25.26
N VAL A 118 7.42 -1.09 26.56
CA VAL A 118 8.44 -0.18 27.10
C VAL A 118 9.37 -0.98 27.99
N GLU A 119 10.61 -1.11 27.55
CA GLU A 119 11.67 -1.69 28.36
C GLU A 119 12.44 -0.56 29.08
N HIS A 120 12.54 -0.65 30.37
CA HIS A 120 13.36 0.24 31.21
C HIS A 120 14.70 -0.43 31.47
N SER A 121 15.75 0.10 30.87
CA SER A 121 17.15 -0.30 31.15
C SER A 121 17.71 0.47 32.32
#